data_d45fd0d87955a3115f56c5c7ab356f63
#
_entry.id   d45fd0d87955a3115f56c5c7ab356f63
#
_cell.length_a   1.000
_cell.length_b   1.000
_cell.length_c   1.000
_cell.angle_alpha   90.00
_cell.angle_beta   90.00
_cell.angle_gamma   90.00
#
_symmetry.space_group_name_H-M   'P 1'
#
loop_
_entity.id
_entity.type
_entity.pdbx_description
1 polymer ?
#
loop_
_entity_poly.entity_id
_entity_poly.type
_entity_poly.pdbx_seq_one_letter_code
_entity_poly.pdbx_strand_id
1 'polypeptide(L)' 'MSKKDLSRKHANLKQRISELELKARMDPLRRHPEIHEELGKLKKQLAEG' A
#
# COMPACT_ATOMS: atom_id res chain seq x y z
N MET A 1 20.07 8.51 6.77
CA MET A 1 18.84 8.96 6.11
C MET A 1 18.28 10.18 6.81
N SER A 2 17.87 11.17 6.05
CA SER A 2 17.24 12.34 6.63
C SER A 2 15.77 12.06 6.94
N LYS A 3 15.21 12.86 7.86
CA LYS A 3 13.79 12.74 8.21
C LYS A 3 12.88 12.99 7.00
N LYS A 4 13.32 13.83 6.06
CA LYS A 4 12.56 14.13 4.86
C LYS A 4 12.38 12.91 3.97
N ASP A 5 13.43 12.09 3.84
CA ASP A 5 13.36 10.89 3.02
C ASP A 5 12.39 9.87 3.60
N LEU A 6 12.38 9.72 4.93
CA LEU A 6 11.45 8.84 5.61
C LEU A 6 10.01 9.31 5.42
N SER A 7 9.77 10.62 5.53
CA SER A 7 8.44 11.18 5.31
C SER A 7 7.94 10.93 3.90
N ARG A 8 8.80 11.10 2.91
CA ARG A 8 8.44 10.84 1.52
C ARG A 8 8.09 9.37 1.29
N LYS A 9 8.90 8.48 1.87
CA LYS A 9 8.66 7.05 1.78
C LYS A 9 7.30 6.69 2.35
N HIS A 10 6.99 7.18 3.54
CA HIS A 10 5.71 6.92 4.19
C HIS A 10 4.54 7.50 3.39
N ALA A 11 4.71 8.71 2.87
CA ALA A 11 3.67 9.35 2.05
C ALA A 11 3.41 8.54 0.78
N ASN A 12 4.47 8.08 0.11
CA ASN A 12 4.33 7.28 -1.09
C ASN A 12 3.66 5.94 -0.78
N LEU A 13 4.04 5.29 0.32
CA LEU A 13 3.42 4.04 0.72
C LEU A 13 1.94 4.21 1.02
N LYS A 14 1.59 5.24 1.77
CA LYS A 14 0.19 5.53 2.10
C LYS A 14 -0.63 5.79 0.86
N GLN A 15 -0.09 6.56 -0.08
CA GLN A 15 -0.77 6.86 -1.32
C GLN A 15 -1.01 5.58 -2.13
N ARG A 16 0.01 4.74 -2.25
CA ARG A 16 -0.10 3.48 -2.98
C ARG A 16 -1.12 2.56 -2.32
N ILE A 17 -1.08 2.46 -0.99
CA ILE A 17 -2.03 1.66 -0.23
C ILE A 17 -3.45 2.14 -0.49
N SER A 18 -3.67 3.45 -0.46
CA SER A 18 -4.99 4.02 -0.72
C SER A 18 -5.51 3.64 -2.11
N GLU A 19 -4.66 3.74 -3.13
CA GLU A 19 -5.02 3.35 -4.49
C GLU A 19 -5.38 1.87 -4.58
N LEU A 20 -4.55 1.03 -3.98
CA LEU A 20 -4.77 -0.41 -4.00
C LEU A 20 -6.01 -0.81 -3.20
N GLU A 21 -6.27 -0.13 -2.09
CA GLU A 21 -7.49 -0.37 -1.32
C GLU A 21 -8.74 -0.08 -2.13
N LEU A 22 -8.71 1.01 -2.89
CA LEU A 22 -9.81 1.35 -3.77
C LEU A 22 -10.03 0.26 -4.82
N LYS A 23 -8.95 -0.18 -5.45
CA LYS A 23 -9.02 -1.25 -6.45
C LYS A 23 -9.51 -2.56 -5.84
N ALA A 24 -9.05 -2.87 -4.63
CA ALA A 24 -9.47 -4.08 -3.93
C ALA A 24 -10.96 -4.04 -3.58
N ARG A 25 -11.49 -2.86 -3.25
CA ARG A 25 -12.92 -2.70 -3.01
C ARG A 25 -13.74 -2.96 -4.26
N MET A 26 -13.21 -2.58 -5.41
CA MET A 26 -13.88 -2.76 -6.70
C MET A 26 -13.73 -4.19 -7.24
N ASP A 27 -12.99 -5.04 -6.52
CA ASP A 27 -12.78 -6.44 -6.89
C ASP A 27 -13.26 -7.37 -5.77
N PRO A 28 -14.57 -7.44 -5.52
CA PRO A 28 -15.12 -8.28 -4.45
C PRO A 28 -14.91 -9.78 -4.70
N LEU A 29 -14.75 -10.17 -5.96
CA LEU A 29 -14.57 -11.57 -6.33
C LEU A 29 -13.09 -11.97 -6.37
N ARG A 30 -12.20 -11.05 -6.00
CA ARG A 30 -10.76 -11.26 -5.99
C ARG A 30 -10.22 -11.83 -7.30
N ARG A 31 -10.62 -11.21 -8.39
CA ARG A 31 -10.13 -11.59 -9.72
C ARG A 31 -8.71 -11.14 -9.96
N HIS A 32 -8.24 -10.19 -9.16
CA HIS A 32 -6.87 -9.67 -9.24
C HIS A 32 -6.14 -9.93 -7.93
N PRO A 33 -5.70 -11.17 -7.70
CA PRO A 33 -5.02 -11.53 -6.44
C PRO A 33 -3.75 -10.72 -6.20
N GLU A 34 -3.07 -10.30 -7.28
CA GLU A 34 -1.85 -9.49 -7.17
C GLU A 34 -2.10 -8.17 -6.44
N ILE A 35 -3.27 -7.56 -6.63
CA ILE A 35 -3.61 -6.31 -5.95
C ILE A 35 -3.73 -6.54 -4.44
N HIS A 36 -4.41 -7.61 -4.06
CA HIS A 36 -4.60 -7.93 -2.63
C HIS A 36 -3.28 -8.31 -1.95
N GLU A 37 -2.43 -9.06 -2.66
CA GLU A 37 -1.12 -9.43 -2.13
C GLU A 37 -0.23 -8.21 -1.94
N GLU A 38 -0.15 -7.34 -2.96
CA GLU A 38 0.65 -6.13 -2.88
C GLU A 38 0.16 -5.22 -1.76
N LEU A 39 -1.15 -5.08 -1.64
CA LEU A 39 -1.74 -4.26 -0.58
C LEU A 39 -1.30 -4.77 0.79
N GLY A 40 -1.35 -6.08 1.02
CA GLY A 40 -0.90 -6.68 2.27
C GLY A 40 0.56 -6.41 2.56
N LYS A 41 1.41 -6.53 1.53
CA LYS A 41 2.85 -6.26 1.67
C LYS A 41 3.12 -4.81 2.04
N LEU A 42 2.44 -3.89 1.36
CA LEU A 42 2.62 -2.47 1.61
C LEU A 42 2.15 -2.07 3.01
N LYS A 43 1.03 -2.62 3.45
CA LYS A 43 0.52 -2.38 4.80
C LYS A 43 1.52 -2.87 5.84
N LYS A 44 2.13 -4.02 5.61
CA LYS A 44 3.14 -4.57 6.49
C LYS A 44 4.36 -3.67 6.54
N GLN A 45 4.84 -3.19 5.40
CA GLN A 45 5.97 -2.26 5.34
C GLN A 45 5.68 -0.98 6.11
N LEU A 46 4.48 -0.46 5.98
CA LEU A 46 4.09 0.75 6.70
C LEU A 46 4.09 0.52 8.21
N ALA A 47 3.62 -0.63 8.63
CA ALA A 47 3.60 -0.98 10.06
C ALA A 47 5.00 -1.17 10.63
N GLU A 48 5.92 -1.72 9.82
CA GLU A 48 7.30 -1.94 10.24
C GLU A 48 8.12 -0.65 10.21
N GLY A 49 7.79 0.24 9.31
CA GLY A 49 8.52 1.47 9.11
C GLY A 49 8.29 2.48 10.17
#